data_c42d745c432451eba8f8dff089a001ea
#
_entry.id   c42d745c432451eba8f8dff089a001ea
#
_cell.length_a   1.000
_cell.length_b   1.000
_cell.length_c   1.000
_cell.angle_alpha   90.00
_cell.angle_beta   90.00
_cell.angle_gamma   90.00
#
_symmetry.space_group_name_H-M   'P 1'
#
loop_
_entity.id
_entity.type
_entity.pdbx_description
1 polymer ?
#
loop_
_entity_poly.entity_id
_entity_poly.type
_entity_poly.pdbx_seq_one_letter_code
_entity_poly.pdbx_strand_id
1 'polypeptide(L)'
;LIAYKVGSMTSLDWTPHCQSVELVMNGKHVGNYLLIEQIRADSNRVPCEDGFLLECDFHYDNEIQWIQTPGKCIQMQNGIPFGIKYPDYDDGLTGLMLSEIKEYVRTVSEAVYGDNFKDSYEGYAKYLDVKSFIDYWIVFEVMINHELGNPGSVFLHKSADGKLTAGPIWDFDWGVLSYNVSPQARNGLVNRDSFWYARLFDDSDFKAAVKSRWNELLPQLKTIPAFIDEMEKTLQTSAELNFRMWDPSEDASQNGGVIVNGDERMSYNAAVARLKKIYEERLEIISKNL
;
A
#
# COMPACT_ATOMS: atom_id res chain seq x y z
N LEU A 1 1.62 -4.92 11.13
CA LEU A 1 1.14 -6.32 11.21
C LEU A 1 -0.14 -6.54 10.40
N ILE A 2 -1.22 -5.79 10.68
CA ILE A 2 -2.55 -6.03 10.08
C ILE A 2 -2.52 -5.92 8.56
N ALA A 3 -1.90 -4.86 8.01
CA ALA A 3 -1.81 -4.67 6.56
C ALA A 3 -1.14 -5.85 5.84
N TYR A 4 -0.03 -6.34 6.39
CA TYR A 4 0.67 -7.50 5.83
C TYR A 4 -0.11 -8.80 5.99
N LYS A 5 -0.88 -8.94 7.09
CA LYS A 5 -1.81 -10.06 7.25
C LYS A 5 -2.93 -10.00 6.21
N VAL A 6 -3.48 -8.82 5.92
CA VAL A 6 -4.47 -8.61 4.83
C VAL A 6 -3.83 -8.90 3.48
N GLY A 7 -2.64 -8.36 3.21
CA GLY A 7 -1.90 -8.63 1.97
C GLY A 7 -1.67 -10.12 1.72
N SER A 8 -1.31 -10.88 2.75
CA SER A 8 -1.09 -12.34 2.64
C SER A 8 -2.35 -13.15 2.30
N MET A 9 -3.54 -12.55 2.37
CA MET A 9 -4.81 -13.17 1.95
C MET A 9 -5.11 -12.93 0.48
N THR A 10 -4.36 -12.05 -0.17
CA THR A 10 -4.50 -11.71 -1.58
C THR A 10 -3.64 -12.61 -2.46
N SER A 11 -3.64 -12.35 -3.75
CA SER A 11 -2.77 -13.03 -4.73
C SER A 11 -1.67 -12.10 -5.26
N LEU A 12 -1.24 -11.12 -4.47
CA LEU A 12 -0.02 -10.36 -4.75
C LEU A 12 1.18 -11.31 -4.78
N ASP A 13 2.07 -11.12 -5.73
CA ASP A 13 3.21 -12.02 -5.95
C ASP A 13 4.07 -12.21 -4.70
N TRP A 14 4.18 -11.15 -3.92
CA TRP A 14 4.87 -11.18 -2.64
C TRP A 14 4.29 -10.16 -1.66
N THR A 15 4.20 -10.57 -0.40
CA THR A 15 3.87 -9.71 0.74
C THR A 15 4.93 -9.92 1.81
N PRO A 16 5.57 -8.86 2.35
CA PRO A 16 6.61 -9.00 3.36
C PRO A 16 6.14 -9.79 4.58
N HIS A 17 6.93 -10.77 5.02
CA HIS A 17 6.74 -11.37 6.34
C HIS A 17 7.20 -10.39 7.40
N CYS A 18 6.48 -10.34 8.48
CA CYS A 18 6.83 -9.48 9.61
C CYS A 18 6.43 -10.09 10.95
N GLN A 19 7.17 -9.72 11.99
CA GLN A 19 6.81 -10.07 13.35
C GLN A 19 7.24 -8.98 14.33
N SER A 20 6.49 -8.84 15.43
CA SER A 20 6.87 -7.97 16.53
C SER A 20 8.02 -8.59 17.32
N VAL A 21 9.02 -7.78 17.66
CA VAL A 21 10.21 -8.21 18.40
C VAL A 21 10.59 -7.20 19.49
N GLU A 22 11.17 -7.70 20.58
CA GLU A 22 11.83 -6.86 21.57
C GLU A 22 13.28 -6.61 21.15
N LEU A 23 13.64 -5.36 20.95
CA LEU A 23 15.01 -5.00 20.54
C LEU A 23 15.87 -4.78 21.80
N VAL A 24 17.01 -5.50 21.87
CA VAL A 24 18.03 -5.30 22.88
C VAL A 24 19.35 -4.91 22.21
N MET A 25 19.85 -3.72 22.49
CA MET A 25 21.12 -3.21 21.98
C MET A 25 22.12 -3.00 23.12
N ASN A 26 23.29 -3.61 23.02
CA ASN A 26 24.34 -3.50 24.06
C ASN A 26 23.86 -3.80 25.48
N GLY A 27 23.00 -4.81 25.61
CA GLY A 27 22.42 -5.24 26.90
C GLY A 27 21.31 -4.34 27.44
N LYS A 28 20.86 -3.33 26.69
CA LYS A 28 19.75 -2.46 27.06
C LYS A 28 18.53 -2.76 26.18
N HIS A 29 17.39 -2.94 26.80
CA HIS A 29 16.12 -3.00 26.10
C HIS A 29 15.80 -1.64 25.47
N VAL A 30 15.44 -1.61 24.19
CA VAL A 30 15.21 -0.37 23.41
C VAL A 30 13.74 -0.22 23.01
N GLY A 31 12.95 -1.26 23.12
CA GLY A 31 11.51 -1.24 22.86
C GLY A 31 11.03 -2.35 21.95
N ASN A 32 9.77 -2.27 21.61
CA ASN A 32 9.12 -3.15 20.66
C ASN A 32 9.23 -2.58 19.24
N TYR A 33 9.60 -3.42 18.31
CA TYR A 33 9.76 -3.08 16.89
C TYR A 33 9.10 -4.12 16.00
N LEU A 34 8.80 -3.71 14.77
CA LEU A 34 8.38 -4.62 13.71
C LEU A 34 9.61 -5.07 12.92
N LEU A 35 10.00 -6.33 13.08
CA LEU A 35 10.97 -6.96 12.18
C LEU A 35 10.24 -7.34 10.90
N ILE A 36 10.69 -6.81 9.76
CA ILE A 36 10.04 -6.99 8.46
C ILE A 36 11.07 -7.30 7.38
N GLU A 37 10.69 -8.12 6.42
CA GLU A 37 11.50 -8.38 5.24
C GLU A 37 11.61 -7.12 4.37
N GLN A 38 12.84 -6.83 3.93
CA GLN A 38 13.10 -5.70 3.03
C GLN A 38 12.59 -5.99 1.61
N ILE A 39 12.01 -4.97 0.97
CA ILE A 39 11.70 -5.02 -0.47
C ILE A 39 13.01 -5.17 -1.24
N ARG A 40 13.04 -6.17 -2.12
CA ARG A 40 14.18 -6.45 -2.99
C ARG A 40 13.73 -7.24 -4.21
N ALA A 41 14.30 -6.94 -5.37
CA ALA A 41 14.21 -7.81 -6.55
C ALA A 41 14.94 -9.12 -6.27
N ASP A 42 14.20 -10.21 -6.13
CA ASP A 42 14.71 -11.54 -5.75
C ASP A 42 13.60 -12.56 -5.97
N SER A 43 13.93 -13.76 -6.46
CA SER A 43 12.96 -14.82 -6.76
C SER A 43 12.13 -15.28 -5.54
N ASN A 44 12.61 -15.06 -4.31
CA ASN A 44 11.87 -15.35 -3.07
C ASN A 44 11.14 -14.14 -2.49
N ARG A 45 11.22 -12.99 -3.14
CA ARG A 45 10.57 -11.73 -2.75
C ARG A 45 9.82 -11.13 -3.93
N VAL A 46 10.29 -10.00 -4.48
CA VAL A 46 9.66 -9.39 -5.64
C VAL A 46 10.26 -10.02 -6.92
N PRO A 47 9.51 -10.82 -7.69
CA PRO A 47 10.04 -11.63 -8.78
C PRO A 47 10.27 -10.80 -10.05
N CYS A 48 11.22 -9.87 -10.02
CA CYS A 48 11.52 -8.96 -11.12
C CYS A 48 13.02 -8.79 -11.41
N GLU A 49 13.85 -9.79 -11.07
CA GLU A 49 15.32 -9.76 -11.26
C GLU A 49 15.73 -9.58 -12.72
N ASP A 50 14.91 -10.01 -13.65
CA ASP A 50 15.08 -9.87 -15.09
C ASP A 50 14.35 -8.65 -15.69
N GLY A 51 13.75 -7.84 -14.84
CA GLY A 51 12.92 -6.71 -15.23
C GLY A 51 13.20 -5.45 -14.41
N PHE A 52 12.18 -4.91 -13.73
CA PHE A 52 12.34 -3.70 -12.93
C PHE A 52 11.34 -3.61 -11.76
N LEU A 53 11.74 -2.86 -10.73
CA LEU A 53 10.95 -2.43 -9.59
C LEU A 53 10.88 -0.90 -9.55
N LEU A 54 9.68 -0.37 -9.46
CA LEU A 54 9.40 1.06 -9.38
C LEU A 54 8.78 1.42 -8.04
N GLU A 55 9.05 2.63 -7.59
CA GLU A 55 8.36 3.27 -6.48
C GLU A 55 7.73 4.57 -6.96
N CYS A 56 6.49 4.81 -6.58
CA CYS A 56 5.86 6.11 -6.77
C CYS A 56 5.88 6.84 -5.43
N ASP A 57 6.64 7.94 -5.38
CA ASP A 57 6.87 8.72 -4.18
C ASP A 57 7.09 10.20 -4.50
N PHE A 58 6.46 11.08 -3.72
CA PHE A 58 6.65 12.53 -3.81
C PHE A 58 7.88 13.04 -3.09
N HIS A 59 8.41 12.29 -2.13
CA HIS A 59 9.53 12.73 -1.33
C HIS A 59 10.86 12.73 -2.09
N TYR A 60 10.88 12.08 -3.25
CA TYR A 60 12.03 12.08 -4.15
C TYR A 60 13.31 11.51 -3.54
N ASP A 61 13.18 10.41 -2.81
CA ASP A 61 14.31 9.73 -2.18
C ASP A 61 15.11 8.84 -3.15
N ASN A 62 14.59 8.64 -4.37
CA ASN A 62 15.25 7.85 -5.38
C ASN A 62 16.16 8.71 -6.27
N GLU A 63 17.33 8.21 -6.64
CA GLU A 63 18.29 8.90 -7.50
C GLU A 63 17.72 9.19 -8.90
N ILE A 64 16.87 8.28 -9.41
CA ILE A 64 16.28 8.37 -10.73
C ILE A 64 14.77 8.49 -10.59
N GLN A 65 14.27 9.66 -10.97
CA GLN A 65 12.85 9.99 -10.84
C GLN A 65 12.34 10.73 -12.07
N TRP A 66 11.04 10.62 -12.32
CA TRP A 66 10.33 11.41 -13.32
C TRP A 66 8.84 11.50 -12.99
N ILE A 67 8.18 12.47 -13.62
CA ILE A 67 6.72 12.57 -13.58
C ILE A 67 6.15 11.93 -14.84
N GLN A 68 5.32 10.92 -14.66
CA GLN A 68 4.62 10.27 -15.75
C GLN A 68 3.24 10.89 -15.95
N THR A 69 2.95 11.28 -17.19
CA THR A 69 1.64 11.76 -17.64
C THR A 69 1.13 10.91 -18.81
N PRO A 70 -0.19 10.72 -18.95
CA PRO A 70 -1.24 11.10 -18.01
C PRO A 70 -1.24 10.23 -16.74
N GLY A 71 -1.80 10.77 -15.66
CA GLY A 71 -1.94 10.13 -14.37
C GLY A 71 -2.59 11.07 -13.37
N LYS A 72 -3.05 10.59 -12.22
CA LYS A 72 -3.75 11.43 -11.25
C LYS A 72 -3.28 11.17 -9.82
N CYS A 73 -2.90 12.23 -9.14
CA CYS A 73 -2.68 12.23 -7.70
C CYS A 73 -3.12 13.56 -7.10
N ILE A 74 -3.21 13.65 -5.78
CA ILE A 74 -3.75 14.84 -5.08
C ILE A 74 -2.89 16.09 -5.36
N GLN A 75 -1.56 15.93 -5.34
CA GLN A 75 -0.62 17.05 -5.53
C GLN A 75 -0.45 17.43 -7.01
N MET A 76 -0.77 16.51 -7.92
CA MET A 76 -0.66 16.73 -9.37
C MET A 76 -1.95 16.31 -10.04
N GLN A 77 -2.61 17.26 -10.70
CA GLN A 77 -3.86 16.96 -11.42
C GLN A 77 -3.64 16.04 -12.64
N ASN A 78 -2.43 16.01 -13.17
CA ASN A 78 -2.08 15.20 -14.32
C ASN A 78 -0.63 14.73 -14.25
N GLY A 79 -0.38 13.74 -13.38
CA GLY A 79 0.94 13.15 -13.24
C GLY A 79 1.06 12.22 -12.06
N ILE A 80 1.97 11.27 -12.16
CA ILE A 80 2.36 10.34 -11.10
C ILE A 80 3.88 10.39 -10.98
N PRO A 81 4.44 10.60 -9.79
CA PRO A 81 5.88 10.57 -9.57
C PRO A 81 6.36 9.11 -9.57
N PHE A 82 7.30 8.78 -10.44
CA PHE A 82 7.95 7.47 -10.51
C PHE A 82 9.42 7.58 -10.17
N GLY A 83 9.93 6.60 -9.45
CA GLY A 83 11.33 6.35 -9.22
C GLY A 83 11.71 4.90 -9.52
N ILE A 84 12.97 4.63 -9.84
CA ILE A 84 13.50 3.28 -10.02
C ILE A 84 14.15 2.82 -8.73
N LYS A 85 13.74 1.63 -8.26
CA LYS A 85 14.35 0.93 -7.11
C LYS A 85 15.22 -0.24 -7.55
N TYR A 86 14.96 -0.80 -8.73
CA TYR A 86 15.74 -1.87 -9.34
C TYR A 86 15.49 -1.90 -10.86
N PRO A 87 16.52 -2.14 -11.69
CA PRO A 87 17.92 -2.09 -11.30
C PRO A 87 18.36 -0.64 -11.00
N ASP A 88 19.30 -0.46 -10.09
CA ASP A 88 20.02 0.79 -9.90
C ASP A 88 21.37 0.79 -10.66
N TYR A 89 22.19 1.82 -10.47
CA TYR A 89 23.49 1.90 -11.14
C TYR A 89 24.46 0.82 -10.69
N ASP A 90 24.38 0.39 -9.43
CA ASP A 90 25.22 -0.69 -8.88
C ASP A 90 24.78 -2.05 -9.42
N ASP A 91 23.48 -2.21 -9.75
CA ASP A 91 22.92 -3.37 -10.44
C ASP A 91 23.17 -3.36 -11.96
N GLY A 92 23.79 -2.31 -12.48
CA GLY A 92 24.17 -2.18 -13.89
C GLY A 92 23.12 -1.51 -14.79
N LEU A 93 22.27 -0.66 -14.24
CA LEU A 93 21.32 0.15 -15.02
C LEU A 93 22.06 0.99 -16.06
N THR A 94 21.66 0.85 -17.31
CA THR A 94 22.17 1.65 -18.43
C THR A 94 21.17 2.74 -18.84
N GLY A 95 21.66 3.75 -19.55
CA GLY A 95 20.78 4.79 -20.11
C GLY A 95 19.74 4.24 -21.11
N LEU A 96 20.05 3.15 -21.81
CA LEU A 96 19.10 2.48 -22.70
C LEU A 96 17.98 1.82 -21.89
N MET A 97 18.34 1.01 -20.88
CA MET A 97 17.35 0.37 -19.99
C MET A 97 16.42 1.41 -19.34
N LEU A 98 17.00 2.50 -18.85
CA LEU A 98 16.23 3.60 -18.26
C LEU A 98 15.22 4.18 -19.26
N SER A 99 15.64 4.38 -20.51
CA SER A 99 14.76 4.89 -21.56
C SER A 99 13.65 3.90 -21.89
N GLU A 100 13.95 2.61 -21.95
CA GLU A 100 12.98 1.55 -22.20
C GLU A 100 11.96 1.42 -21.07
N ILE A 101 12.39 1.50 -19.80
CA ILE A 101 11.49 1.50 -18.64
C ILE A 101 10.53 2.69 -18.66
N LYS A 102 11.06 3.90 -18.89
CA LYS A 102 10.23 5.12 -19.00
C LYS A 102 9.24 5.03 -20.14
N GLU A 103 9.67 4.53 -21.30
CA GLU A 103 8.82 4.34 -22.47
C GLU A 103 7.73 3.31 -22.20
N TYR A 104 8.04 2.21 -21.49
CA TYR A 104 7.04 1.22 -21.10
C TYR A 104 5.98 1.85 -20.16
N VAL A 105 6.38 2.57 -19.13
CA VAL A 105 5.45 3.25 -18.19
C VAL A 105 4.60 4.29 -18.93
N ARG A 106 5.19 5.01 -19.90
CA ARG A 106 4.46 5.94 -20.78
C ARG A 106 3.38 5.20 -21.57
N THR A 107 3.75 4.09 -22.20
CA THR A 107 2.82 3.26 -22.99
C THR A 107 1.66 2.74 -22.12
N VAL A 108 1.95 2.31 -20.88
CA VAL A 108 0.91 1.91 -19.92
C VAL A 108 -0.04 3.07 -19.61
N SER A 109 0.50 4.24 -19.28
CA SER A 109 -0.32 5.42 -18.98
C SER A 109 -1.20 5.83 -20.17
N GLU A 110 -0.66 5.79 -21.37
CA GLU A 110 -1.41 6.08 -22.61
C GLU A 110 -2.50 5.04 -22.87
N ALA A 111 -2.22 3.74 -22.62
CA ALA A 111 -3.23 2.69 -22.76
C ALA A 111 -4.36 2.84 -21.72
N VAL A 112 -4.05 3.26 -20.48
CA VAL A 112 -5.04 3.52 -19.43
C VAL A 112 -5.93 4.72 -19.78
N TYR A 113 -5.36 5.80 -20.33
CA TYR A 113 -6.10 7.04 -20.58
C TYR A 113 -6.59 7.21 -22.03
N GLY A 114 -6.16 6.33 -22.93
CA GLY A 114 -6.57 6.36 -24.35
C GLY A 114 -8.06 6.07 -24.56
N ASP A 115 -8.55 6.36 -25.76
CA ASP A 115 -9.94 6.13 -26.13
C ASP A 115 -10.32 4.64 -26.11
N ASN A 116 -9.36 3.77 -26.45
CA ASN A 116 -9.52 2.32 -26.48
C ASN A 116 -9.14 1.64 -25.16
N PHE A 117 -9.13 2.36 -24.03
CA PHE A 117 -8.59 1.82 -22.76
C PHE A 117 -9.26 0.53 -22.27
N LYS A 118 -10.50 0.27 -22.66
CA LYS A 118 -11.26 -0.96 -22.31
C LYS A 118 -11.00 -2.13 -23.27
N ASP A 119 -10.34 -1.87 -24.41
CA ASP A 119 -10.09 -2.91 -25.40
C ASP A 119 -9.13 -3.96 -24.85
N SER A 120 -9.45 -5.25 -25.04
CA SER A 120 -8.65 -6.36 -24.51
C SER A 120 -7.28 -6.51 -25.18
N TYR A 121 -7.09 -5.94 -26.39
CA TYR A 121 -5.87 -6.05 -27.18
C TYR A 121 -5.01 -4.78 -27.18
N GLU A 122 -5.62 -3.61 -26.97
CA GLU A 122 -4.95 -2.31 -27.04
C GLU A 122 -5.02 -1.53 -25.73
N GLY A 123 -6.02 -1.83 -24.88
CA GLY A 123 -6.26 -1.16 -23.62
C GLY A 123 -5.35 -1.60 -22.49
N TYR A 124 -5.67 -1.14 -21.29
CA TYR A 124 -4.87 -1.35 -20.09
C TYR A 124 -4.61 -2.84 -19.76
N ALA A 125 -5.58 -3.71 -20.04
CA ALA A 125 -5.48 -5.15 -19.73
C ALA A 125 -4.36 -5.87 -20.51
N LYS A 126 -3.86 -5.28 -21.59
CA LYS A 126 -2.67 -5.75 -22.31
C LYS A 126 -1.40 -5.60 -21.46
N TYR A 127 -1.31 -4.53 -20.70
CA TYR A 127 -0.08 -4.09 -20.03
C TYR A 127 -0.08 -4.32 -18.53
N LEU A 128 -1.26 -4.22 -17.88
CA LEU A 128 -1.41 -4.41 -16.44
C LEU A 128 -1.79 -5.84 -16.09
N ASP A 129 -1.19 -6.39 -15.03
CA ASP A 129 -1.79 -7.50 -14.32
C ASP A 129 -2.99 -7.00 -13.52
N VAL A 130 -4.16 -7.06 -14.13
CA VAL A 130 -5.39 -6.49 -13.58
C VAL A 130 -5.72 -7.06 -12.21
N LYS A 131 -5.40 -8.33 -11.97
CA LYS A 131 -5.69 -9.00 -10.70
C LYS A 131 -4.85 -8.43 -9.56
N SER A 132 -3.56 -8.18 -9.82
CA SER A 132 -2.68 -7.55 -8.82
C SER A 132 -3.15 -6.12 -8.50
N PHE A 133 -3.55 -5.35 -9.51
CA PHE A 133 -4.09 -4.01 -9.29
C PHE A 133 -5.38 -4.02 -8.46
N ILE A 134 -6.26 -4.99 -8.66
CA ILE A 134 -7.47 -5.16 -7.84
C ILE A 134 -7.10 -5.53 -6.40
N ASP A 135 -6.23 -6.52 -6.19
CA ASP A 135 -5.82 -6.96 -4.87
C ASP A 135 -5.08 -5.85 -4.10
N TYR A 136 -4.19 -5.12 -4.77
CA TYR A 136 -3.47 -3.98 -4.23
C TYR A 136 -4.44 -2.87 -3.77
N TRP A 137 -5.38 -2.50 -4.64
CA TRP A 137 -6.42 -1.53 -4.31
C TRP A 137 -7.26 -1.97 -3.11
N ILE A 138 -7.65 -3.25 -3.04
CA ILE A 138 -8.43 -3.77 -1.91
C ILE A 138 -7.66 -3.62 -0.59
N VAL A 139 -6.35 -3.92 -0.56
CA VAL A 139 -5.53 -3.75 0.66
C VAL A 139 -5.51 -2.29 1.09
N PHE A 140 -5.22 -1.37 0.17
CA PHE A 140 -5.20 0.07 0.47
C PHE A 140 -6.55 0.60 0.93
N GLU A 141 -7.62 0.11 0.32
CA GLU A 141 -8.98 0.51 0.64
C GLU A 141 -9.43 0.00 2.02
N VAL A 142 -9.15 -1.27 2.34
CA VAL A 142 -9.43 -1.86 3.65
C VAL A 142 -8.68 -1.15 4.77
N MET A 143 -7.42 -0.83 4.53
CA MET A 143 -6.56 -0.16 5.52
C MET A 143 -6.78 1.35 5.61
N ILE A 144 -7.64 1.94 4.78
CA ILE A 144 -7.81 3.41 4.68
C ILE A 144 -6.45 4.08 4.37
N ASN A 145 -5.58 3.41 3.66
CA ASN A 145 -4.33 4.03 3.22
C ASN A 145 -4.61 4.91 2.00
N HIS A 146 -4.24 6.20 2.07
CA HIS A 146 -4.55 7.20 1.03
C HIS A 146 -3.37 7.46 0.07
N GLU A 147 -2.28 6.73 0.21
CA GLU A 147 -1.05 6.95 -0.58
C GLU A 147 -1.23 6.69 -2.07
N LEU A 148 -2.24 5.94 -2.51
CA LEU A 148 -2.58 5.89 -3.93
C LEU A 148 -3.00 7.26 -4.48
N GLY A 149 -3.48 8.16 -3.62
CA GLY A 149 -3.83 9.54 -3.98
C GLY A 149 -2.72 10.55 -3.73
N ASN A 150 -1.82 10.24 -2.82
CA ASN A 150 -0.66 11.04 -2.47
C ASN A 150 0.55 10.10 -2.38
N PRO A 151 1.11 9.69 -3.55
CA PRO A 151 2.06 8.61 -3.58
C PRO A 151 3.24 8.78 -2.64
N GLY A 152 3.39 7.84 -1.75
CA GLY A 152 4.52 7.54 -0.91
C GLY A 152 4.58 6.03 -0.76
N SER A 153 5.74 5.42 -1.01
CA SER A 153 5.91 3.96 -0.89
C SER A 153 4.91 3.10 -1.69
N VAL A 154 4.47 3.59 -2.86
CA VAL A 154 3.60 2.83 -3.78
C VAL A 154 4.46 2.10 -4.80
N PHE A 155 4.46 0.77 -4.76
CA PHE A 155 5.35 -0.06 -5.57
C PHE A 155 4.65 -0.73 -6.73
N LEU A 156 5.36 -0.81 -7.86
CA LEU A 156 5.00 -1.58 -9.05
C LEU A 156 6.23 -2.34 -9.54
N HIS A 157 6.04 -3.54 -10.08
CA HIS A 157 7.15 -4.30 -10.65
C HIS A 157 6.77 -5.01 -11.94
N LYS A 158 7.77 -5.43 -12.69
CA LYS A 158 7.57 -6.17 -13.93
C LYS A 158 8.77 -7.10 -14.15
N SER A 159 8.53 -8.39 -14.38
CA SER A 159 9.52 -9.30 -14.98
C SER A 159 9.63 -9.06 -16.49
N ALA A 160 10.70 -9.51 -17.13
CA ALA A 160 10.98 -9.25 -18.53
C ALA A 160 9.77 -9.52 -19.46
N ASP A 161 9.20 -10.70 -19.35
CA ASP A 161 8.08 -11.17 -20.19
C ASP A 161 6.69 -10.90 -19.56
N GLY A 162 6.66 -10.38 -18.31
CA GLY A 162 5.43 -10.15 -17.56
C GLY A 162 4.71 -8.85 -17.91
N LYS A 163 3.55 -8.66 -17.31
CA LYS A 163 2.83 -7.39 -17.28
C LYS A 163 3.29 -6.56 -16.08
N LEU A 164 2.97 -5.27 -16.09
CA LEU A 164 3.17 -4.43 -14.92
C LEU A 164 2.24 -4.90 -13.80
N THR A 165 2.82 -5.26 -12.68
CA THR A 165 2.16 -5.84 -11.50
C THR A 165 2.17 -4.82 -10.37
N ALA A 166 1.04 -4.64 -9.69
CA ALA A 166 0.95 -3.80 -8.50
C ALA A 166 1.47 -4.55 -7.27
N GLY A 167 2.26 -3.86 -6.47
CA GLY A 167 2.92 -4.43 -5.29
C GLY A 167 4.45 -4.35 -5.36
N PRO A 168 5.10 -4.71 -4.24
CA PRO A 168 4.52 -5.15 -2.96
C PRO A 168 3.85 -4.03 -2.18
N ILE A 169 3.06 -4.39 -1.16
CA ILE A 169 2.57 -3.43 -0.18
C ILE A 169 3.69 -3.07 0.79
N TRP A 170 3.75 -1.79 1.18
CA TRP A 170 4.78 -1.26 2.08
C TRP A 170 4.26 -0.04 2.84
N ASP A 171 4.87 0.24 4.01
CA ASP A 171 4.72 1.48 4.78
C ASP A 171 3.27 1.82 5.19
N PHE A 172 2.64 0.91 5.89
CA PHE A 172 1.28 1.07 6.41
C PHE A 172 1.30 1.54 7.87
N ASP A 173 2.04 2.60 8.18
CA ASP A 173 2.14 3.14 9.53
C ASP A 173 1.43 4.48 9.71
N TRP A 174 1.54 5.40 8.73
CA TRP A 174 0.98 6.73 8.84
C TRP A 174 -0.46 6.81 8.34
N GLY A 175 -1.36 7.25 9.20
CA GLY A 175 -2.74 7.58 8.83
C GLY A 175 -3.65 6.42 8.46
N VAL A 176 -3.18 5.16 8.54
CA VAL A 176 -4.01 3.98 8.24
C VAL A 176 -5.08 3.77 9.32
N LEU A 177 -6.24 3.26 8.90
CA LEU A 177 -7.41 3.10 9.75
C LEU A 177 -7.75 4.38 10.54
N SER A 178 -7.52 5.54 9.92
CA SER A 178 -7.74 6.86 10.51
C SER A 178 -8.80 7.66 9.76
N TYR A 179 -9.92 7.90 10.42
CA TYR A 179 -10.93 8.82 9.93
C TYR A 179 -10.57 10.30 10.11
N ASN A 180 -9.49 10.60 10.84
CA ASN A 180 -8.98 11.95 10.94
C ASN A 180 -8.21 12.34 9.67
N VAL A 181 -7.41 11.41 9.17
CA VAL A 181 -6.63 11.58 7.93
C VAL A 181 -7.51 11.44 6.70
N SER A 182 -8.42 10.48 6.70
CA SER A 182 -9.31 10.18 5.58
C SER A 182 -10.80 10.22 6.01
N PRO A 183 -11.38 11.42 6.26
CA PRO A 183 -12.77 11.54 6.73
C PRO A 183 -13.79 10.93 5.77
N GLN A 184 -13.53 10.94 4.47
CA GLN A 184 -14.38 10.33 3.43
C GLN A 184 -14.55 8.81 3.61
N ALA A 185 -13.59 8.15 4.26
CA ALA A 185 -13.67 6.72 4.55
C ALA A 185 -14.85 6.32 5.44
N ARG A 186 -15.46 7.28 6.15
CA ARG A 186 -16.65 7.04 6.99
C ARG A 186 -17.89 6.63 6.19
N ASN A 187 -17.96 7.01 4.92
CA ASN A 187 -19.17 6.81 4.11
C ASN A 187 -18.87 6.31 2.69
N GLY A 188 -17.62 6.27 2.26
CA GLY A 188 -17.26 5.98 0.87
C GLY A 188 -15.90 5.31 0.70
N LEU A 189 -15.52 5.20 -0.56
CA LEU A 189 -14.22 4.68 -0.98
C LEU A 189 -13.17 5.80 -0.96
N VAL A 190 -11.91 5.46 -0.62
CA VAL A 190 -10.81 6.42 -0.48
C VAL A 190 -10.00 6.54 -1.77
N ASN A 191 -9.74 5.41 -2.43
CA ASN A 191 -8.73 5.30 -3.48
C ASN A 191 -9.31 5.16 -4.90
N ARG A 192 -10.62 5.39 -5.07
CA ARG A 192 -11.28 5.21 -6.36
C ARG A 192 -10.82 6.22 -7.41
N ASP A 193 -10.58 7.46 -6.99
CA ASP A 193 -10.37 8.60 -7.89
C ASP A 193 -8.89 9.02 -7.95
N SER A 194 -7.97 8.09 -7.65
CA SER A 194 -6.54 8.35 -7.54
C SER A 194 -5.74 7.41 -8.43
N PHE A 195 -4.49 7.78 -8.71
CA PHE A 195 -3.55 7.00 -9.49
C PHE A 195 -4.15 6.66 -10.88
N TRP A 196 -3.93 5.47 -11.39
CA TRP A 196 -4.62 4.95 -12.56
C TRP A 196 -6.03 4.45 -12.25
N TYR A 197 -6.35 4.19 -10.98
CA TYR A 197 -7.70 3.75 -10.56
C TYR A 197 -8.78 4.76 -10.93
N ALA A 198 -8.46 6.06 -10.95
CA ALA A 198 -9.37 7.10 -11.43
C ALA A 198 -9.96 6.79 -12.81
N ARG A 199 -9.17 6.15 -13.68
CA ARG A 199 -9.60 5.76 -15.02
C ARG A 199 -10.09 4.31 -15.09
N LEU A 200 -9.43 3.38 -14.38
CA LEU A 200 -9.84 1.97 -14.35
C LEU A 200 -11.29 1.81 -13.86
N PHE A 201 -11.69 2.59 -12.88
CA PHE A 201 -13.07 2.61 -12.40
C PHE A 201 -14.10 3.23 -13.38
N ASP A 202 -13.71 3.77 -14.52
CA ASP A 202 -14.63 4.10 -15.62
C ASP A 202 -15.04 2.86 -16.42
N ASP A 203 -14.31 1.76 -16.28
CA ASP A 203 -14.63 0.49 -16.90
C ASP A 203 -15.61 -0.32 -16.05
N SER A 204 -16.74 -0.75 -16.65
CA SER A 204 -17.74 -1.60 -16.01
C SER A 204 -17.20 -2.99 -15.66
N ASP A 205 -16.32 -3.52 -16.51
CA ASP A 205 -15.76 -4.86 -16.34
C ASP A 205 -14.72 -4.85 -15.20
N PHE A 206 -13.91 -3.80 -15.09
CA PHE A 206 -13.03 -3.60 -13.95
C PHE A 206 -13.83 -3.49 -12.63
N LYS A 207 -14.90 -2.69 -12.60
CA LYS A 207 -15.78 -2.60 -11.43
C LYS A 207 -16.36 -3.96 -11.04
N ALA A 208 -16.85 -4.71 -12.03
CA ALA A 208 -17.41 -6.04 -11.80
C ALA A 208 -16.34 -6.99 -11.24
N ALA A 209 -15.12 -6.94 -11.77
CA ALA A 209 -14.00 -7.74 -11.28
C ALA A 209 -13.59 -7.37 -9.85
N VAL A 210 -13.52 -6.08 -9.51
CA VAL A 210 -13.27 -5.61 -8.14
C VAL A 210 -14.35 -6.13 -7.19
N LYS A 211 -15.62 -6.00 -7.54
CA LYS A 211 -16.74 -6.50 -6.72
C LYS A 211 -16.69 -8.01 -6.54
N SER A 212 -16.40 -8.75 -7.61
CA SER A 212 -16.26 -10.21 -7.55
C SER A 212 -15.11 -10.61 -6.60
N ARG A 213 -13.96 -9.98 -6.75
CA ARG A 213 -12.78 -10.25 -5.93
C ARG A 213 -12.99 -9.86 -4.46
N TRP A 214 -13.67 -8.74 -4.22
CA TRP A 214 -14.09 -8.36 -2.87
C TRP A 214 -14.93 -9.43 -2.19
N ASN A 215 -15.96 -9.95 -2.88
CA ASN A 215 -16.83 -11.00 -2.33
C ASN A 215 -16.06 -12.31 -2.05
N GLU A 216 -15.05 -12.63 -2.85
CA GLU A 216 -14.18 -13.79 -2.65
C GLU A 216 -13.31 -13.62 -1.39
N LEU A 217 -12.73 -12.44 -1.17
CA LEU A 217 -11.82 -12.17 -0.05
C LEU A 217 -12.56 -11.89 1.26
N LEU A 218 -13.78 -11.36 1.20
CA LEU A 218 -14.52 -10.89 2.38
C LEU A 218 -14.62 -11.93 3.52
N PRO A 219 -14.86 -13.23 3.27
CA PRO A 219 -14.86 -14.22 4.35
C PRO A 219 -13.54 -14.32 5.11
N GLN A 220 -12.40 -14.18 4.40
CA GLN A 220 -11.08 -14.18 5.02
C GLN A 220 -10.80 -12.87 5.75
N LEU A 221 -11.13 -11.72 5.16
CA LEU A 221 -11.00 -10.40 5.77
C LEU A 221 -11.77 -10.30 7.10
N LYS A 222 -12.91 -10.97 7.22
CA LYS A 222 -13.69 -11.06 8.46
C LYS A 222 -13.00 -11.86 9.58
N THR A 223 -11.89 -12.53 9.33
CA THR A 223 -11.09 -13.21 10.38
C THR A 223 -10.07 -12.29 11.04
N ILE A 224 -9.78 -11.14 10.46
CA ILE A 224 -8.79 -10.18 10.99
C ILE A 224 -9.13 -9.67 12.40
N PRO A 225 -10.38 -9.39 12.78
CA PRO A 225 -10.71 -9.01 14.17
C PRO A 225 -10.24 -10.03 15.22
N ALA A 226 -10.33 -11.34 14.93
CA ALA A 226 -9.80 -12.37 15.80
C ALA A 226 -8.26 -12.37 15.87
N PHE A 227 -7.60 -12.09 14.74
CA PHE A 227 -6.14 -11.90 14.71
C PHE A 227 -5.72 -10.67 15.53
N ILE A 228 -6.48 -9.57 15.48
CA ILE A 228 -6.23 -8.37 16.31
C ILE A 228 -6.32 -8.74 17.80
N ASP A 229 -7.37 -9.48 18.22
CA ASP A 229 -7.55 -9.92 19.61
C ASP A 229 -6.40 -10.83 20.09
N GLU A 230 -5.86 -11.67 19.21
CA GLU A 230 -4.71 -12.52 19.50
C GLU A 230 -3.44 -11.67 19.70
N MET A 231 -3.21 -10.71 18.80
CA MET A 231 -2.05 -9.82 18.87
C MET A 231 -2.14 -8.87 20.07
N GLU A 232 -3.32 -8.36 20.41
CA GLU A 232 -3.54 -7.57 21.62
C GLU A 232 -3.04 -8.29 22.88
N LYS A 233 -3.45 -9.55 23.05
CA LYS A 233 -3.02 -10.39 24.17
C LYS A 233 -1.52 -10.67 24.16
N THR A 234 -0.99 -11.00 22.97
CA THR A 234 0.42 -11.36 22.80
C THR A 234 1.33 -10.17 23.11
N LEU A 235 0.93 -8.98 22.72
CA LEU A 235 1.74 -7.76 22.84
C LEU A 235 1.44 -6.95 24.11
N GLN A 236 0.53 -7.37 24.99
CA GLN A 236 0.12 -6.60 26.17
C GLN A 236 1.30 -6.17 27.03
N THR A 237 2.14 -7.12 27.45
CA THR A 237 3.31 -6.82 28.29
C THR A 237 4.35 -5.99 27.56
N SER A 238 4.55 -6.26 26.28
CA SER A 238 5.44 -5.51 25.41
C SER A 238 4.99 -4.05 25.27
N ALA A 239 3.72 -3.81 25.03
CA ALA A 239 3.13 -2.47 24.94
C ALA A 239 3.29 -1.69 26.26
N GLU A 240 3.05 -2.34 27.42
CA GLU A 240 3.26 -1.70 28.71
C GLU A 240 4.71 -1.29 28.96
N LEU A 241 5.68 -2.12 28.55
CA LEU A 241 7.10 -1.79 28.66
C LEU A 241 7.49 -0.69 27.66
N ASN A 242 7.00 -0.78 26.44
CA ASN A 242 7.29 0.19 25.39
C ASN A 242 6.79 1.60 25.74
N PHE A 243 5.56 1.72 26.26
CA PHE A 243 4.98 3.02 26.62
C PHE A 243 5.58 3.63 27.89
N ARG A 244 6.31 2.85 28.71
CA ARG A 244 7.13 3.42 29.80
C ARG A 244 8.43 4.06 29.28
N MET A 245 8.91 3.64 28.12
CA MET A 245 10.13 4.18 27.51
C MET A 245 9.83 5.27 26.48
N TRP A 246 8.76 5.11 25.74
CA TRP A 246 8.32 5.97 24.66
C TRP A 246 6.86 6.34 24.91
N ASP A 247 6.64 7.51 25.52
CA ASP A 247 5.28 8.00 25.76
C ASP A 247 4.69 8.55 24.46
N PRO A 248 3.65 7.93 23.87
CA PRO A 248 3.08 8.38 22.62
C PRO A 248 2.46 9.78 22.71
N SER A 249 2.10 10.26 23.90
CA SER A 249 1.57 11.60 24.11
C SER A 249 2.64 12.69 23.96
N GLU A 250 3.92 12.36 24.18
CA GLU A 250 5.05 13.28 23.98
C GLU A 250 5.34 13.46 22.49
N ASP A 251 5.30 12.38 21.71
CA ASP A 251 5.50 12.42 20.26
C ASP A 251 4.43 13.24 19.53
N ALA A 252 3.18 13.16 19.95
CA ALA A 252 2.09 13.96 19.40
C ALA A 252 2.35 15.47 19.57
N SER A 253 3.08 15.88 20.61
CA SER A 253 3.45 17.28 20.84
C SER A 253 4.64 17.74 19.99
N GLN A 254 5.56 16.84 19.68
CA GLN A 254 6.77 17.13 18.87
C GLN A 254 6.45 17.23 17.37
N ASN A 255 5.49 16.48 16.88
CA ASN A 255 5.01 16.53 15.49
C ASN A 255 4.06 17.72 15.20
N GLY A 256 4.22 18.83 15.90
CA GLY A 256 3.41 20.03 15.69
C GLY A 256 1.96 19.90 16.16
N GLY A 257 1.66 18.96 17.04
CA GLY A 257 0.31 18.72 17.57
C GLY A 257 -0.64 18.04 16.59
N VAL A 258 -0.14 17.46 15.52
CA VAL A 258 -0.96 16.71 14.55
C VAL A 258 -1.36 15.36 15.17
N ILE A 259 -2.62 15.26 15.55
CA ILE A 259 -3.24 13.99 15.98
C ILE A 259 -3.62 13.21 14.72
N VAL A 260 -2.77 12.29 14.33
CA VAL A 260 -2.97 11.48 13.12
C VAL A 260 -4.13 10.51 13.30
N ASN A 261 -4.09 9.70 14.34
CA ASN A 261 -5.07 8.64 14.56
C ASN A 261 -6.10 8.97 15.64
N GLY A 262 -5.80 9.89 16.55
CA GLY A 262 -6.64 10.24 17.70
C GLY A 262 -6.56 9.28 18.87
N ASP A 263 -5.55 8.41 18.88
CA ASP A 263 -5.30 7.38 19.91
C ASP A 263 -4.04 7.62 20.74
N GLU A 264 -3.30 8.66 20.48
CA GLU A 264 -2.03 9.02 21.14
C GLU A 264 -2.18 9.22 22.66
N ARG A 265 -3.40 9.46 23.12
CA ARG A 265 -3.73 9.62 24.55
C ARG A 265 -4.58 8.48 25.10
N MET A 266 -4.78 7.43 24.32
CA MET A 266 -5.54 6.24 24.74
C MET A 266 -4.63 5.24 25.44
N SER A 267 -5.21 4.40 26.29
CA SER A 267 -4.54 3.18 26.71
C SER A 267 -4.37 2.24 25.51
N TYR A 268 -3.39 1.35 25.57
CA TYR A 268 -3.14 0.34 24.54
C TYR A 268 -4.44 -0.39 24.12
N ASN A 269 -5.16 -0.94 25.09
CA ASN A 269 -6.38 -1.71 24.84
C ASN A 269 -7.50 -0.84 24.21
N ALA A 270 -7.62 0.43 24.63
CA ALA A 270 -8.59 1.36 24.03
C ALA A 270 -8.23 1.70 22.57
N ALA A 271 -6.94 1.89 22.28
CA ALA A 271 -6.46 2.15 20.91
C ALA A 271 -6.68 0.93 20.00
N VAL A 272 -6.39 -0.29 20.50
CA VAL A 272 -6.64 -1.54 19.76
C VAL A 272 -8.14 -1.74 19.51
N ALA A 273 -8.98 -1.52 20.53
CA ALA A 273 -10.44 -1.64 20.37
C ALA A 273 -10.98 -0.63 19.32
N ARG A 274 -10.46 0.61 19.31
CA ARG A 274 -10.80 1.60 18.29
C ARG A 274 -10.39 1.15 16.89
N LEU A 275 -9.17 0.70 16.73
CA LEU A 275 -8.63 0.19 15.47
C LEU A 275 -9.47 -0.96 14.92
N LYS A 276 -9.78 -1.94 15.76
CA LYS A 276 -10.63 -3.09 15.42
C LYS A 276 -12.02 -2.65 14.96
N LYS A 277 -12.65 -1.73 15.69
CA LYS A 277 -13.96 -1.18 15.33
C LYS A 277 -13.93 -0.50 13.96
N ILE A 278 -12.92 0.34 13.69
CA ILE A 278 -12.77 1.01 12.39
C ILE A 278 -12.59 -0.02 11.27
N TYR A 279 -11.79 -1.06 11.51
CA TYR A 279 -11.60 -2.14 10.54
C TYR A 279 -12.93 -2.83 10.19
N GLU A 280 -13.73 -3.21 11.20
CA GLU A 280 -15.03 -3.86 11.01
C GLU A 280 -16.01 -2.95 10.24
N GLU A 281 -16.14 -1.67 10.65
CA GLU A 281 -16.94 -0.66 9.95
C GLU A 281 -16.49 -0.51 8.49
N ARG A 282 -15.17 -0.57 8.24
CA ARG A 282 -14.62 -0.43 6.90
C ARG A 282 -15.05 -1.53 5.96
N LEU A 283 -15.08 -2.78 6.40
CA LEU A 283 -15.59 -3.90 5.59
C LEU A 283 -17.04 -3.69 5.17
N GLU A 284 -17.89 -3.17 6.07
CA GLU A 284 -19.28 -2.86 5.77
C GLU A 284 -19.43 -1.72 4.76
N ILE A 285 -18.64 -0.65 4.95
CA ILE A 285 -18.65 0.52 4.06
C ILE A 285 -18.22 0.13 2.65
N ILE A 286 -17.12 -0.61 2.50
CA ILE A 286 -16.68 -1.08 1.19
C ILE A 286 -17.74 -1.95 0.53
N SER A 287 -18.29 -2.93 1.25
CA SER A 287 -19.34 -3.82 0.74
C SER A 287 -20.58 -3.07 0.24
N LYS A 288 -20.90 -1.94 0.87
CA LYS A 288 -22.06 -1.10 0.49
C LYS A 288 -21.76 -0.23 -0.74
N ASN A 289 -20.50 0.15 -0.96
CA ASN A 289 -20.11 1.10 -2.00
C ASN A 289 -19.56 0.44 -3.28
N LEU A 290 -19.33 -0.88 -3.28
CA LEU A 290 -19.06 -1.73 -4.45
C LEU A 290 -20.35 -2.34 -5.01
#